data_2a63d30c1fe0e9e56eaaa36ed0be0e73
#
_entry.id   2a63d30c1fe0e9e56eaaa36ed0be0e73
#
_cell.length_a   1.000
_cell.length_b   1.000
_cell.length_c   1.000
_cell.angle_alpha   90.00
_cell.angle_beta   90.00
_cell.angle_gamma   90.00
#
_symmetry.space_group_name_H-M   'P 1'
#
loop_
_entity.id
_entity.type
_entity.pdbx_description
1 polymer ?
#
loop_
_entity_poly.entity_id
_entity_poly.type
_entity_poly.pdbx_seq_one_letter_code
_entity_poly.pdbx_strand_id
1 'polypeptide(L)'
;MVKEISAQDFVKLDKTKITIVDMREETEYSDSHFEGSINIPVSKFWAGIDNIPKEKAVYVFCNSGYFSEEMVILLEERGYDATNVLGGWKEIKKFII
;
A
#
# COMPACT_ATOMS: atom_id res chain seq x y z
N MET A 1 -14.94 -9.32 -0.09
CA MET A 1 -14.67 -8.45 1.05
C MET A 1 -13.21 -8.04 1.08
N VAL A 2 -12.92 -6.76 1.29
CA VAL A 2 -11.55 -6.25 1.29
C VAL A 2 -10.87 -6.58 2.60
N LYS A 3 -9.68 -7.19 2.54
CA LYS A 3 -8.87 -7.40 3.73
C LYS A 3 -8.28 -6.07 4.17
N GLU A 4 -8.30 -5.81 5.47
CA GLU A 4 -7.88 -4.53 6.03
C GLU A 4 -7.01 -4.74 7.26
N ILE A 5 -6.11 -3.79 7.48
CA ILE A 5 -5.26 -3.76 8.68
C ILE A 5 -5.21 -2.32 9.19
N SER A 6 -5.16 -2.15 10.51
CA SER A 6 -4.98 -0.81 11.06
C SER A 6 -3.55 -0.31 10.79
N ALA A 7 -3.37 1.00 10.75
CA ALA A 7 -2.04 1.57 10.60
C ALA A 7 -1.13 1.17 11.76
N GLN A 8 -1.68 1.12 12.97
CA GLN A 8 -0.94 0.74 14.16
C GLN A 8 -0.36 -0.67 14.04
N ASP A 9 -1.16 -1.62 13.58
CA ASP A 9 -0.72 -3.01 13.41
C ASP A 9 0.20 -3.14 12.19
N PHE A 10 -0.09 -2.40 11.13
CA PHE A 10 0.73 -2.43 9.92
C PHE A 10 2.19 -2.07 10.19
N VAL A 11 2.43 -1.01 10.97
CA VAL A 11 3.81 -0.57 11.23
C VAL A 11 4.62 -1.56 12.05
N LYS A 12 3.96 -2.53 12.67
CA LYS A 12 4.62 -3.59 13.46
C LYS A 12 5.06 -4.79 12.62
N LEU A 13 4.62 -4.86 11.36
CA LEU A 13 4.95 -6.00 10.51
C LEU A 13 6.42 -5.99 10.10
N ASP A 14 6.95 -7.15 9.83
CA ASP A 14 8.31 -7.30 9.30
C ASP A 14 8.31 -6.91 7.82
N LYS A 15 8.87 -5.75 7.52
CA LYS A 15 8.89 -5.18 6.17
C LYS A 15 9.66 -6.03 5.16
N THR A 16 10.54 -6.89 5.64
CA THR A 16 11.30 -7.77 4.74
C THR A 16 10.47 -8.91 4.19
N LYS A 17 9.33 -9.20 4.80
CA LYS A 17 8.46 -10.33 4.44
C LYS A 17 7.23 -9.92 3.64
N ILE A 18 7.07 -8.65 3.37
CA ILE A 18 5.88 -8.11 2.68
C ILE A 18 6.30 -7.14 1.58
N THR A 19 5.37 -6.88 0.67
CA THR A 19 5.52 -5.81 -0.32
C THR A 19 4.59 -4.67 0.09
N ILE A 20 5.10 -3.47 0.11
CA ILE A 20 4.34 -2.28 0.51
C ILE A 20 4.23 -1.35 -0.69
N VAL A 21 2.99 -1.03 -1.07
CA VAL A 21 2.72 -0.17 -2.23
C VAL A 21 2.07 1.12 -1.75
N ASP A 22 2.76 2.23 -1.98
CA ASP A 22 2.26 3.58 -1.70
C ASP A 22 1.69 4.14 -3.00
N MET A 23 0.39 4.42 -3.01
CA MET A 23 -0.33 4.88 -4.20
C MET A 23 -0.53 6.39 -4.25
N ARG A 24 0.20 7.13 -3.42
CA ARG A 24 0.17 8.60 -3.47
C ARG A 24 0.92 9.10 -4.71
N GLU A 25 0.76 10.38 -5.00
CA GLU A 25 1.48 10.99 -6.12
C GLU A 25 2.99 10.99 -5.86
N GLU A 26 3.77 11.00 -6.93
CA GLU A 26 5.24 10.95 -6.85
C GLU A 26 5.84 12.06 -6.01
N THR A 27 5.27 13.26 -6.09
CA THR A 27 5.75 14.41 -5.33
C THR A 27 5.56 14.21 -3.83
N GLU A 28 4.44 13.63 -3.43
CA GLU A 28 4.18 13.32 -2.03
C GLU A 28 5.11 12.25 -1.51
N TYR A 29 5.29 11.21 -2.32
CA TYR A 29 6.18 10.10 -1.98
C TYR A 29 7.63 10.57 -1.83
N SER A 30 8.09 11.42 -2.74
CA SER A 30 9.45 11.96 -2.70
C SER A 30 9.69 12.83 -1.49
N ASP A 31 8.65 13.53 -1.02
CA ASP A 31 8.75 14.41 0.15
C ASP A 31 8.97 13.59 1.43
N SER A 32 8.14 12.58 1.64
CA SER A 32 8.32 11.62 2.73
C SER A 32 7.52 10.37 2.45
N HIS A 33 8.07 9.20 2.81
CA HIS A 33 7.38 7.94 2.58
C HIS A 33 7.80 6.89 3.62
N PHE A 34 7.04 5.81 3.66
CA PHE A 34 7.34 4.67 4.53
C PHE A 34 8.53 3.91 3.96
N GLU A 35 9.55 3.72 4.76
CA GLU A 35 10.77 3.04 4.34
C GLU A 35 10.46 1.63 3.82
N GLY A 36 11.00 1.32 2.64
CA GLY A 36 10.78 0.02 2.01
C GLY A 36 9.58 -0.06 1.11
N SER A 37 8.76 1.01 1.04
CA SER A 37 7.61 1.02 0.14
C SER A 37 8.04 1.33 -1.29
N ILE A 38 7.23 0.85 -2.25
CA ILE A 38 7.38 1.23 -3.65
C ILE A 38 6.23 2.16 -4.01
N ASN A 39 6.48 3.10 -4.88
CA ASN A 39 5.48 4.09 -5.27
C ASN A 39 4.86 3.72 -6.61
N ILE A 40 3.56 3.47 -6.59
CA ILE A 40 2.77 3.28 -7.81
C ILE A 40 1.56 4.19 -7.66
N PRO A 41 1.64 5.43 -8.19
CA PRO A 41 0.52 6.36 -8.09
C PRO A 41 -0.75 5.78 -8.69
N VAL A 42 -1.91 6.16 -8.15
CA VAL A 42 -3.21 5.70 -8.64
C VAL A 42 -3.31 5.85 -10.16
N SER A 43 -2.86 6.99 -10.70
CA SER A 43 -2.92 7.28 -12.13
C SER A 43 -2.06 6.34 -12.99
N LYS A 44 -1.07 5.67 -12.38
CA LYS A 44 -0.15 4.76 -13.09
C LYS A 44 -0.33 3.32 -12.65
N PHE A 45 -1.39 3.02 -11.93
CA PHE A 45 -1.57 1.70 -11.34
C PHE A 45 -1.55 0.57 -12.38
N TRP A 46 -2.30 0.73 -13.47
CA TRP A 46 -2.38 -0.30 -14.51
C TRP A 46 -1.04 -0.58 -15.17
N ALA A 47 -0.22 0.45 -15.34
CA ALA A 47 1.11 0.29 -15.93
C ALA A 47 2.09 -0.35 -14.94
N GLY A 48 1.89 -0.13 -13.64
CA GLY A 48 2.82 -0.58 -12.62
C GLY A 48 2.48 -1.90 -11.95
N ILE A 49 1.25 -2.38 -12.13
CA ILE A 49 0.77 -3.55 -11.39
C ILE A 49 1.61 -4.82 -11.62
N ASP A 50 2.09 -5.01 -12.85
CA ASP A 50 2.89 -6.19 -13.17
C ASP A 50 4.28 -6.17 -12.54
N ASN A 51 4.70 -5.02 -12.02
CA ASN A 51 5.99 -4.89 -11.32
C ASN A 51 5.88 -5.30 -9.85
N ILE A 52 4.69 -5.58 -9.36
CA ILE A 52 4.49 -6.02 -7.98
C ILE A 52 4.75 -7.51 -7.90
N PRO A 53 5.70 -7.97 -7.05
CA PRO A 53 5.96 -9.41 -6.90
C PRO A 53 4.76 -10.12 -6.28
N LYS A 54 4.50 -11.35 -6.73
CA LYS A 54 3.39 -12.15 -6.22
C LYS A 54 3.76 -13.09 -5.07
N GLU A 55 5.05 -13.22 -4.79
CA GLU A 55 5.53 -14.17 -3.79
C GLU A 55 5.25 -13.73 -2.35
N LYS A 56 5.00 -12.44 -2.15
CA LYS A 56 4.78 -11.89 -0.82
C LYS A 56 3.40 -11.25 -0.73
N ALA A 57 2.87 -11.20 0.48
CA ALA A 57 1.65 -10.44 0.74
C ALA A 57 1.88 -8.97 0.43
N VAL A 58 0.89 -8.31 -0.16
CA VAL A 58 0.96 -6.92 -0.59
C VAL A 58 0.09 -6.04 0.29
N TYR A 59 0.69 -5.01 0.86
CA TYR A 59 -0.04 -4.03 1.67
C TYR A 59 -0.08 -2.71 0.91
N VAL A 60 -1.26 -2.18 0.73
CA VAL A 60 -1.49 -1.03 -0.16
C VAL A 60 -2.09 0.12 0.63
N PHE A 61 -1.65 1.33 0.37
CA PHE A 61 -2.27 2.52 0.94
C PHE A 61 -2.16 3.72 0.01
N CYS A 62 -3.05 4.68 0.23
CA CYS A 62 -3.01 5.99 -0.40
C CYS A 62 -3.02 7.02 0.71
N ASN A 63 -3.47 8.24 0.48
CA ASN A 63 -3.51 9.25 1.55
C ASN A 63 -4.51 8.92 2.65
N SER A 64 -5.72 8.48 2.29
CA SER A 64 -6.82 8.25 3.25
C SER A 64 -7.27 6.79 3.34
N GLY A 65 -6.76 5.92 2.47
CA GLY A 65 -7.19 4.52 2.41
C GLY A 65 -8.41 4.31 1.51
N TYR A 66 -8.94 5.35 0.90
CA TYR A 66 -10.15 5.25 0.09
C TYR A 66 -9.89 4.63 -1.29
N PHE A 67 -8.97 5.20 -2.06
CA PHE A 67 -8.65 4.67 -3.38
C PHE A 67 -7.94 3.32 -3.30
N SER A 68 -7.10 3.13 -2.29
CA SER A 68 -6.37 1.87 -2.13
C SER A 68 -7.28 0.70 -1.86
N GLU A 69 -8.45 0.93 -1.27
CA GLU A 69 -9.44 -0.12 -1.07
C GLU A 69 -9.87 -0.75 -2.39
N GLU A 70 -10.14 0.08 -3.41
CA GLU A 70 -10.52 -0.42 -4.74
C GLU A 70 -9.37 -1.17 -5.39
N MET A 71 -8.15 -0.70 -5.18
CA MET A 71 -6.97 -1.33 -5.77
C MET A 71 -6.71 -2.71 -5.18
N VAL A 72 -7.04 -2.91 -3.89
CA VAL A 72 -6.95 -4.23 -3.27
C VAL A 72 -7.84 -5.23 -3.99
N ILE A 73 -9.05 -4.81 -4.35
CA ILE A 73 -9.99 -5.68 -5.08
C ILE A 73 -9.38 -6.11 -6.42
N LEU A 74 -8.79 -5.17 -7.16
CA LEU A 74 -8.17 -5.46 -8.44
C LEU A 74 -6.95 -6.38 -8.29
N LEU A 75 -6.16 -6.16 -7.26
CA LEU A 75 -5.01 -7.02 -6.99
C LEU A 75 -5.43 -8.45 -6.67
N GLU A 76 -6.47 -8.60 -5.85
CA GLU A 76 -7.00 -9.93 -5.52
C GLU A 76 -7.47 -10.66 -6.78
N GLU A 77 -8.12 -9.96 -7.69
CA GLU A 77 -8.56 -10.53 -8.96
C GLU A 77 -7.40 -11.01 -9.82
N ARG A 78 -6.23 -10.43 -9.62
CA ARG A 78 -5.01 -10.80 -10.33
C ARG A 78 -4.16 -11.83 -9.60
N GLY A 79 -4.67 -12.38 -8.51
CA GLY A 79 -3.99 -13.44 -7.78
C GLY A 79 -3.04 -12.98 -6.68
N TYR A 80 -3.05 -11.70 -6.34
CA TYR A 80 -2.27 -11.19 -5.23
C TYR A 80 -2.99 -11.40 -3.90
N ASP A 81 -2.21 -11.58 -2.84
CA ASP A 81 -2.71 -11.53 -1.47
C ASP A 81 -2.56 -10.09 -1.00
N ALA A 82 -3.63 -9.31 -1.14
CA ALA A 82 -3.57 -7.87 -0.92
C ALA A 82 -4.41 -7.43 0.27
N THR A 83 -3.92 -6.44 1.02
CA THR A 83 -4.58 -5.88 2.20
C THR A 83 -4.50 -4.36 2.15
N ASN A 84 -5.61 -3.69 2.46
CA ASN A 84 -5.68 -2.24 2.53
C ASN A 84 -5.27 -1.76 3.93
N VAL A 85 -4.39 -0.77 4.01
CA VAL A 85 -4.05 -0.15 5.29
C VAL A 85 -5.05 0.97 5.58
N LEU A 86 -5.84 0.76 6.63
CA LEU A 86 -6.90 1.70 7.01
C LEU A 86 -6.35 3.07 7.35
N GLY A 87 -6.98 4.10 6.81
CA GLY A 87 -6.59 5.48 7.04
C GLY A 87 -5.39 5.94 6.25
N GLY A 88 -4.71 5.04 5.55
CA GLY A 88 -3.61 5.36 4.67
C GLY A 88 -2.46 6.10 5.32
N TRP A 89 -1.71 6.87 4.52
CA TRP A 89 -0.55 7.61 5.00
C TRP A 89 -0.88 8.56 6.17
N LYS A 90 -2.07 9.14 6.13
CA LYS A 90 -2.53 10.04 7.18
C LYS A 90 -2.46 9.39 8.56
N GLU A 91 -2.78 8.10 8.65
CA GLU A 91 -2.71 7.35 9.90
C GLU A 91 -1.32 6.76 10.14
N ILE A 92 -0.71 6.21 9.09
CA ILE A 92 0.61 5.58 9.21
C ILE A 92 1.64 6.54 9.80
N LYS A 93 1.68 7.77 9.31
CA LYS A 93 2.68 8.75 9.73
C LYS A 93 2.64 9.07 11.23
N LYS A 94 1.53 8.77 11.90
CA LYS A 94 1.41 8.98 13.34
C LYS A 94 2.25 8.00 14.15
N PHE A 95 2.62 6.87 13.54
CA PHE A 95 3.30 5.78 14.23
C PHE A 95 4.75 5.60 13.83
N ILE A 96 5.28 6.42 12.92
CA ILE A 96 6.64 6.26 12.40
C ILE A 96 7.54 7.46 12.69
N ILE A 97 7.16 8.30 13.61
CA ILE A 97 7.96 9.46 13.99
C ILE A 97 9.07 9.03 14.93
#